data_e034527a8c5d912b297b92d2d6fb4481
#
_entry.id   e034527a8c5d912b297b92d2d6fb4481
#
_cell.length_a   1.000
_cell.length_b   1.000
_cell.length_c   1.000
_cell.angle_alpha   90.00
_cell.angle_beta   90.00
_cell.angle_gamma   90.00
#
_symmetry.space_group_name_H-M   'P 1'
#
loop_
_entity.id
_entity.type
_entity.pdbx_description
1 polymer ?
#
loop_
_entity_poly.entity_id
_entity_poly.type
_entity_poly.pdbx_seq_one_letter_code
_entity_poly.pdbx_strand_id
1 'polypeptide(L)'
;MSESESEPRRDADRRVSSDQHGETLIEVDDLKTYYEGNDFFGGQPVKAVDGVNFEIARGETLGLVGESGCGKTTLGRTLIRLEEATDGEVRYDGTEVTSLSGSELKQWRRNAQMVFQDPQSSLNDRMTIGEIVREPLDVHDWKTPRERREHVRDLLETVGLQKEHYYRYPHQFSGGQRQRIGIARALALEPEFVVLDEPVSALDVSVQAKVLNLLEDLQDEFGLTYLFIAHDLSVVRHICDRVAVMYLGNILEIGPTEELFENPANPYTHALLSAIPEPDPTVDRDRIILNGTPPSPRDPPSGCPFSTRCPAKIRPEEYADMDDDVWEAINLFRVLLDERARADLSIRDRVREFRGKNVRFDEITEVRKELFGDLDLSADVDRHVNQAQEYVEAGEFDRAREYLAEEFDSICDREAPTLCAVGNAGRSSACHRHDDEYASPEEEL
;
A
#
# COMPACT_ATOMS: atom_id res chain seq x y z
N MET A 1 45.83 13.02 31.33
CA MET A 1 45.06 11.82 31.70
C MET A 1 43.61 12.20 31.48
N SER A 2 43.09 11.89 30.33
CA SER A 2 41.71 12.10 29.92
C SER A 2 41.18 10.71 29.62
N GLU A 3 40.34 10.22 30.50
CA GLU A 3 39.61 8.98 30.30
C GLU A 3 38.46 9.26 29.32
N SER A 4 38.53 8.64 28.17
CA SER A 4 37.43 8.59 27.20
C SER A 4 36.48 7.49 27.63
N GLU A 5 35.33 7.87 28.18
CA GLU A 5 34.21 6.94 28.37
C GLU A 5 33.67 6.52 26.98
N SER A 6 33.89 5.27 26.68
CA SER A 6 33.30 4.59 25.52
C SER A 6 31.84 4.29 25.80
N GLU A 7 30.91 4.90 25.03
CA GLU A 7 29.53 4.48 25.00
C GLU A 7 29.40 2.99 24.60
N PRO A 8 28.53 2.22 25.28
CA PRO A 8 28.30 0.84 24.91
C PRO A 8 27.52 0.81 23.58
N ARG A 9 28.13 0.21 22.56
CA ARG A 9 27.43 -0.24 21.35
C ARG A 9 26.36 -1.23 21.81
N ARG A 10 25.08 -0.82 21.70
CA ARG A 10 23.95 -1.74 21.83
C ARG A 10 23.97 -2.65 20.59
N ASP A 11 24.14 -3.92 20.87
CA ASP A 11 24.28 -5.00 19.91
C ASP A 11 23.09 -5.07 18.93
N ALA A 12 23.43 -5.13 17.67
CA ALA A 12 22.55 -5.45 16.55
C ALA A 12 22.24 -6.96 16.49
N ASP A 13 21.84 -7.56 17.61
CA ASP A 13 21.59 -9.01 17.72
C ASP A 13 20.17 -9.29 18.25
N ARG A 14 19.16 -8.63 17.68
CA ARG A 14 17.74 -9.09 17.72
C ARG A 14 17.33 -9.67 16.38
N ARG A 15 18.09 -10.64 15.87
CA ARG A 15 17.60 -11.52 14.82
C ARG A 15 16.76 -12.59 15.48
N VAL A 16 15.44 -12.38 15.50
CA VAL A 16 14.49 -13.44 15.82
C VAL A 16 14.70 -14.55 14.80
N SER A 17 15.15 -15.71 15.27
CA SER A 17 15.28 -16.92 14.47
C SER A 17 13.91 -17.27 13.86
N SER A 18 13.86 -17.67 12.61
CA SER A 18 12.70 -18.03 11.80
C SER A 18 11.78 -19.14 12.34
N ASP A 19 11.96 -19.58 13.56
CA ASP A 19 11.20 -20.66 14.22
C ASP A 19 10.25 -20.16 15.34
N GLN A 20 10.04 -18.85 15.50
CA GLN A 20 9.06 -18.29 16.42
C GLN A 20 7.98 -17.50 15.69
N HIS A 21 7.17 -18.16 14.87
CA HIS A 21 5.86 -17.63 14.57
C HIS A 21 5.02 -17.76 15.84
N GLY A 22 4.88 -16.65 16.57
CA GLY A 22 3.99 -16.54 17.70
C GLY A 22 2.57 -16.90 17.31
N GLU A 23 1.71 -17.10 18.30
CA GLU A 23 0.27 -17.32 18.10
C GLU A 23 -0.32 -16.21 17.20
N THR A 24 -1.06 -16.60 16.15
CA THR A 24 -1.70 -15.65 15.23
C THR A 24 -2.72 -14.81 15.99
N LEU A 25 -2.58 -13.49 15.93
CA LEU A 25 -3.53 -12.56 16.55
C LEU A 25 -4.60 -12.10 15.56
N ILE A 26 -4.20 -11.72 14.35
CA ILE A 26 -5.09 -11.30 13.26
C ILE A 26 -4.94 -12.28 12.09
N GLU A 27 -6.06 -12.81 11.61
CA GLU A 27 -6.16 -13.64 10.41
C GLU A 27 -7.12 -12.97 9.43
N VAL A 28 -6.71 -12.82 8.18
CA VAL A 28 -7.48 -12.16 7.11
C VAL A 28 -7.66 -13.16 5.96
N ASP A 29 -8.90 -13.42 5.58
CA ASP A 29 -9.26 -14.39 4.55
C ASP A 29 -10.18 -13.75 3.50
N ASP A 30 -9.74 -13.72 2.24
CA ASP A 30 -10.43 -13.19 1.05
C ASP A 30 -11.11 -11.83 1.29
N LEU A 31 -10.47 -10.95 2.07
CA LEU A 31 -11.08 -9.69 2.51
C LEU A 31 -11.25 -8.72 1.35
N LYS A 32 -12.49 -8.21 1.19
CA LYS A 32 -12.86 -7.23 0.16
C LYS A 32 -13.51 -6.01 0.78
N THR A 33 -13.12 -4.83 0.30
CA THR A 33 -13.76 -3.57 0.69
C THR A 33 -13.93 -2.70 -0.55
N TYR A 34 -15.19 -2.55 -0.98
CA TYR A 34 -15.58 -1.81 -2.16
C TYR A 34 -16.42 -0.60 -1.78
N TYR A 35 -16.14 0.54 -2.40
CA TYR A 35 -16.97 1.73 -2.26
C TYR A 35 -17.90 1.87 -3.45
N GLU A 36 -19.19 2.05 -3.19
CA GLU A 36 -20.18 2.30 -4.23
C GLU A 36 -19.85 3.57 -5.03
N GLY A 37 -19.97 3.51 -6.34
CA GLY A 37 -19.85 4.68 -7.20
C GLY A 37 -21.03 5.63 -6.98
N ASN A 38 -20.76 6.87 -6.59
CA ASN A 38 -21.76 7.89 -6.30
C ASN A 38 -22.39 8.52 -7.56
N ASP A 39 -22.31 7.85 -8.72
CA ASP A 39 -22.89 8.36 -9.94
C ASP A 39 -24.39 8.05 -10.02
N PHE A 40 -25.20 9.05 -10.36
CA PHE A 40 -26.65 8.97 -10.55
C PHE A 40 -27.10 7.88 -11.57
N PHE A 41 -26.15 7.24 -12.25
CA PHE A 41 -26.32 6.21 -13.27
C PHE A 41 -25.68 4.85 -12.94
N GLY A 42 -25.28 4.60 -11.68
CA GLY A 42 -24.75 3.30 -11.26
C GLY A 42 -23.32 3.05 -11.75
N GLY A 43 -22.36 3.88 -11.33
CA GLY A 43 -20.93 3.69 -11.64
C GLY A 43 -20.35 2.41 -11.02
N GLN A 44 -19.31 1.84 -11.63
CA GLN A 44 -18.60 0.68 -11.09
C GLN A 44 -18.04 1.00 -9.68
N PRO A 45 -18.09 0.04 -8.74
CA PRO A 45 -17.55 0.24 -7.41
C PRO A 45 -16.03 0.43 -7.46
N VAL A 46 -15.49 1.18 -6.50
CA VAL A 46 -14.04 1.29 -6.29
C VAL A 46 -13.59 0.09 -5.46
N LYS A 47 -12.81 -0.79 -6.04
CA LYS A 47 -12.23 -1.95 -5.37
C LYS A 47 -10.98 -1.54 -4.59
N ALA A 48 -11.19 -1.03 -3.37
CA ALA A 48 -10.09 -0.52 -2.56
C ALA A 48 -9.26 -1.64 -1.92
N VAL A 49 -9.90 -2.75 -1.55
CA VAL A 49 -9.28 -4.02 -1.12
C VAL A 49 -9.99 -5.13 -1.87
N ASP A 50 -9.26 -6.01 -2.55
CA ASP A 50 -9.83 -6.98 -3.49
C ASP A 50 -9.24 -8.40 -3.28
N GLY A 51 -9.69 -9.09 -2.23
CA GLY A 51 -9.34 -10.49 -1.97
C GLY A 51 -7.98 -10.68 -1.29
N VAL A 52 -7.66 -9.89 -0.26
CA VAL A 52 -6.38 -10.01 0.45
C VAL A 52 -6.41 -11.11 1.50
N ASN A 53 -5.27 -11.82 1.62
CA ASN A 53 -5.05 -12.90 2.57
C ASN A 53 -3.72 -12.71 3.28
N PHE A 54 -3.71 -12.66 4.61
CA PHE A 54 -2.50 -12.61 5.43
C PHE A 54 -2.81 -12.83 6.91
N GLU A 55 -1.75 -13.03 7.69
CA GLU A 55 -1.81 -13.17 9.14
C GLU A 55 -0.82 -12.20 9.81
N ILE A 56 -1.16 -11.76 11.03
CA ILE A 56 -0.26 -10.99 11.91
C ILE A 56 -0.13 -11.78 13.21
N ALA A 57 1.09 -12.10 13.59
CA ALA A 57 1.39 -12.77 14.85
C ALA A 57 1.30 -11.80 16.05
N ARG A 58 1.04 -12.32 17.22
CA ARG A 58 1.01 -11.53 18.45
C ARG A 58 2.39 -10.92 18.74
N GLY A 59 2.42 -9.61 18.98
CA GLY A 59 3.65 -8.85 19.22
C GLY A 59 4.45 -8.51 17.94
N GLU A 60 3.94 -8.87 16.75
CA GLU A 60 4.57 -8.57 15.46
C GLU A 60 4.27 -7.14 15.00
N THR A 61 5.20 -6.53 14.28
CA THR A 61 4.98 -5.35 13.45
C THR A 61 4.95 -5.74 11.98
N LEU A 62 3.74 -5.83 11.38
CA LEU A 62 3.57 -6.02 9.94
C LEU A 62 3.56 -4.67 9.24
N GLY A 63 4.53 -4.42 8.35
CA GLY A 63 4.56 -3.27 7.46
C GLY A 63 3.59 -3.44 6.28
N LEU A 64 2.84 -2.38 5.92
CA LEU A 64 2.01 -2.35 4.72
C LEU A 64 2.44 -1.20 3.83
N VAL A 65 3.03 -1.52 2.68
CA VAL A 65 3.62 -0.54 1.75
C VAL A 65 2.99 -0.63 0.36
N GLY A 66 3.19 0.41 -0.45
CA GLY A 66 2.71 0.50 -1.82
C GLY A 66 2.42 1.93 -2.23
N GLU A 67 2.10 2.15 -3.50
CA GLU A 67 1.78 3.48 -4.06
C GLU A 67 0.58 4.13 -3.38
N SER A 68 0.52 5.47 -3.45
CA SER A 68 -0.63 6.23 -2.91
C SER A 68 -1.93 5.80 -3.60
N GLY A 69 -3.00 5.60 -2.81
CA GLY A 69 -4.30 5.19 -3.34
C GLY A 69 -4.46 3.69 -3.61
N CYS A 70 -3.48 2.83 -3.30
CA CYS A 70 -3.58 1.38 -3.52
C CYS A 70 -4.47 0.62 -2.51
N GLY A 71 -5.04 1.30 -1.49
CA GLY A 71 -5.99 0.69 -0.55
C GLY A 71 -5.48 0.50 0.89
N LYS A 72 -4.23 0.84 1.22
CA LYS A 72 -3.61 0.61 2.55
C LYS A 72 -4.44 1.12 3.73
N THR A 73 -4.81 2.40 3.71
CA THR A 73 -5.63 3.01 4.77
C THR A 73 -7.01 2.36 4.87
N THR A 74 -7.62 2.00 3.72
CA THR A 74 -8.89 1.28 3.69
C THR A 74 -8.75 -0.09 4.36
N LEU A 75 -7.70 -0.86 4.01
CA LEU A 75 -7.43 -2.15 4.64
C LEU A 75 -7.28 -1.99 6.16
N GLY A 76 -6.44 -1.07 6.63
CA GLY A 76 -6.27 -0.80 8.06
C GLY A 76 -7.57 -0.44 8.77
N ARG A 77 -8.42 0.38 8.17
CA ARG A 77 -9.74 0.76 8.72
C ARG A 77 -10.72 -0.41 8.73
N THR A 78 -10.69 -1.26 7.72
CA THR A 78 -11.55 -2.45 7.65
C THR A 78 -11.19 -3.46 8.74
N LEU A 79 -9.90 -3.69 9.00
CA LEU A 79 -9.44 -4.61 10.06
C LEU A 79 -9.99 -4.23 11.44
N ILE A 80 -10.06 -2.93 11.75
CA ILE A 80 -10.58 -2.44 13.04
C ILE A 80 -12.06 -2.06 13.01
N ARG A 81 -12.78 -2.42 11.93
CA ARG A 81 -14.21 -2.16 11.77
C ARG A 81 -14.58 -0.67 11.82
N LEU A 82 -13.72 0.23 11.32
CA LEU A 82 -14.07 1.61 10.98
C LEU A 82 -14.71 1.70 9.59
N GLU A 83 -14.32 0.80 8.67
CA GLU A 83 -14.99 0.55 7.40
C GLU A 83 -15.60 -0.86 7.43
N GLU A 84 -16.71 -1.04 6.72
CA GLU A 84 -17.36 -2.35 6.61
C GLU A 84 -16.75 -3.15 5.46
N ALA A 85 -16.43 -4.41 5.72
CA ALA A 85 -16.03 -5.34 4.67
C ALA A 85 -17.22 -5.60 3.73
N THR A 86 -16.94 -5.63 2.42
CA THR A 86 -17.93 -6.03 1.41
C THR A 86 -18.07 -7.54 1.37
N ASP A 87 -16.96 -8.27 1.57
CA ASP A 87 -16.89 -9.74 1.58
C ASP A 87 -15.61 -10.19 2.32
N GLY A 88 -15.49 -11.48 2.63
CA GLY A 88 -14.36 -12.06 3.34
C GLY A 88 -14.43 -11.88 4.85
N GLU A 89 -13.44 -12.43 5.54
CA GLU A 89 -13.42 -12.53 7.00
C GLU A 89 -12.16 -11.94 7.60
N VAL A 90 -12.31 -11.34 8.78
CA VAL A 90 -11.20 -10.99 9.68
C VAL A 90 -11.46 -11.70 11.01
N ARG A 91 -10.45 -12.42 11.50
CA ARG A 91 -10.49 -13.05 12.81
C ARG A 91 -9.45 -12.44 13.73
N TYR A 92 -9.86 -12.23 14.97
CA TYR A 92 -9.00 -11.80 16.07
C TYR A 92 -8.98 -12.88 17.12
N ASP A 93 -7.83 -13.44 17.43
CA ASP A 93 -7.67 -14.55 18.37
C ASP A 93 -8.68 -15.67 18.08
N GLY A 94 -8.80 -16.06 16.79
CA GLY A 94 -9.74 -17.07 16.28
C GLY A 94 -11.22 -16.65 16.25
N THR A 95 -11.58 -15.46 16.76
CA THR A 95 -12.96 -14.96 16.76
C THR A 95 -13.20 -14.07 15.55
N GLU A 96 -14.20 -14.38 14.73
CA GLU A 96 -14.60 -13.54 13.60
C GLU A 96 -15.09 -12.17 14.06
N VAL A 97 -14.47 -11.09 13.53
CA VAL A 97 -14.80 -9.69 13.90
C VAL A 97 -15.58 -8.95 12.81
N THR A 98 -15.62 -9.45 11.59
CA THR A 98 -16.32 -8.83 10.46
C THR A 98 -17.83 -8.80 10.64
N SER A 99 -18.41 -9.81 11.31
CA SER A 99 -19.84 -9.94 11.58
C SER A 99 -20.29 -9.28 12.89
N LEU A 100 -19.37 -8.78 13.73
CA LEU A 100 -19.71 -8.22 15.03
C LEU A 100 -20.61 -6.97 14.93
N SER A 101 -21.54 -6.83 15.88
CA SER A 101 -22.47 -5.69 15.96
C SER A 101 -22.73 -5.29 17.41
N GLY A 102 -23.32 -4.10 17.59
CA GLY A 102 -23.79 -3.63 18.90
C GLY A 102 -22.69 -3.64 19.99
N SER A 103 -22.94 -4.37 21.09
CA SER A 103 -22.02 -4.43 22.25
C SER A 103 -20.74 -5.18 21.96
N GLU A 104 -20.77 -6.22 21.12
CA GLU A 104 -19.60 -7.02 20.75
C GLU A 104 -18.62 -6.18 19.90
N LEU A 105 -19.14 -5.43 18.94
CA LEU A 105 -18.35 -4.47 18.17
C LEU A 105 -17.76 -3.37 19.04
N LYS A 106 -18.54 -2.88 20.04
CA LYS A 106 -18.03 -1.91 21.02
C LYS A 106 -16.86 -2.49 21.83
N GLN A 107 -16.95 -3.77 22.19
CA GLN A 107 -15.86 -4.46 22.91
C GLN A 107 -14.65 -4.69 22.01
N TRP A 108 -14.83 -5.12 20.77
CA TRP A 108 -13.76 -5.24 19.79
C TRP A 108 -12.97 -3.94 19.62
N ARG A 109 -13.67 -2.82 19.49
CA ARG A 109 -13.05 -1.49 19.36
C ARG A 109 -12.25 -1.03 20.59
N ARG A 110 -12.27 -1.77 21.71
CA ARG A 110 -11.33 -1.54 22.83
C ARG A 110 -9.99 -2.21 22.56
N ASN A 111 -10.02 -3.39 21.93
CA ASN A 111 -8.82 -4.20 21.69
C ASN A 111 -8.06 -3.76 20.44
N ALA A 112 -8.74 -3.06 19.52
CA ALA A 112 -8.16 -2.59 18.25
C ALA A 112 -8.33 -1.08 18.11
N GLN A 113 -7.23 -0.36 17.95
CA GLN A 113 -7.19 1.10 17.89
C GLN A 113 -6.41 1.58 16.66
N MET A 114 -6.50 2.88 16.34
CA MET A 114 -5.83 3.49 15.20
C MET A 114 -5.16 4.81 15.55
N VAL A 115 -3.94 4.97 15.09
CA VAL A 115 -3.26 6.27 15.01
C VAL A 115 -3.40 6.77 13.57
N PHE A 116 -4.02 7.94 13.40
CA PHE A 116 -4.34 8.50 12.08
C PHE A 116 -3.16 9.27 11.49
N GLN A 117 -3.11 9.33 10.16
CA GLN A 117 -2.06 9.95 9.35
C GLN A 117 -1.81 11.43 9.70
N ASP A 118 -2.86 12.23 9.86
CA ASP A 118 -2.75 13.67 10.18
C ASP A 118 -3.12 13.94 11.65
N PRO A 119 -2.11 14.21 12.50
CA PRO A 119 -2.38 14.53 13.90
C PRO A 119 -3.11 15.87 14.09
N GLN A 120 -3.16 16.76 13.07
CA GLN A 120 -3.89 18.02 13.17
C GLN A 120 -5.38 17.81 12.99
N SER A 121 -5.79 17.09 11.97
CA SER A 121 -7.20 16.82 11.69
C SER A 121 -7.82 15.81 12.67
N SER A 122 -7.00 14.97 13.30
CA SER A 122 -7.45 13.93 14.23
C SER A 122 -7.69 14.41 15.67
N LEU A 123 -7.19 15.59 16.05
CA LEU A 123 -7.36 16.18 17.38
C LEU A 123 -8.33 17.36 17.34
N ASN A 124 -9.29 17.38 18.24
CA ASN A 124 -10.24 18.49 18.36
C ASN A 124 -9.58 19.67 19.08
N ASP A 125 -9.28 20.76 18.36
CA ASP A 125 -8.63 21.97 18.89
C ASP A 125 -9.42 22.71 19.98
N ARG A 126 -10.70 22.35 20.20
CA ARG A 126 -11.56 22.92 21.24
C ARG A 126 -11.50 22.16 22.55
N MET A 127 -10.87 20.99 22.57
CA MET A 127 -10.69 20.15 23.74
C MET A 127 -9.26 20.26 24.26
N THR A 128 -9.08 20.11 25.57
CA THR A 128 -7.75 19.96 26.15
C THR A 128 -7.17 18.58 25.83
N ILE A 129 -5.85 18.44 25.91
CA ILE A 129 -5.16 17.17 25.67
C ILE A 129 -5.72 16.07 26.60
N GLY A 130 -5.95 16.42 27.86
CA GLY A 130 -6.52 15.48 28.82
C GLY A 130 -7.94 15.02 28.45
N GLU A 131 -8.76 15.88 27.86
CA GLU A 131 -10.10 15.51 27.37
C GLU A 131 -10.01 14.62 26.14
N ILE A 132 -9.11 14.92 25.20
CA ILE A 132 -8.90 14.13 23.97
C ILE A 132 -8.47 12.70 24.29
N VAL A 133 -7.45 12.54 25.15
CA VAL A 133 -6.92 11.20 25.52
C VAL A 133 -7.91 10.45 26.41
N ARG A 134 -8.72 11.17 27.20
CA ARG A 134 -9.74 10.56 28.07
C ARG A 134 -11.00 10.12 27.33
N GLU A 135 -11.33 10.73 26.19
CA GLU A 135 -12.57 10.49 25.44
C GLU A 135 -12.88 8.99 25.21
N PRO A 136 -11.95 8.14 24.73
CA PRO A 136 -12.19 6.70 24.61
C PRO A 136 -12.56 6.04 25.94
N LEU A 137 -11.92 6.43 27.03
CA LEU A 137 -12.22 5.93 28.38
C LEU A 137 -13.63 6.30 28.84
N ASP A 138 -14.07 7.52 28.51
CA ASP A 138 -15.41 8.01 28.84
C ASP A 138 -16.50 7.27 28.02
N VAL A 139 -16.27 7.04 26.72
CA VAL A 139 -17.17 6.29 25.82
C VAL A 139 -17.36 4.84 26.26
N HIS A 140 -16.30 4.23 26.78
CA HIS A 140 -16.30 2.84 27.23
C HIS A 140 -16.56 2.65 28.72
N ASP A 141 -16.90 3.72 29.47
CA ASP A 141 -17.15 3.69 30.90
C ASP A 141 -16.03 2.99 31.71
N TRP A 142 -14.77 3.22 31.27
CA TRP A 142 -13.60 2.63 31.91
C TRP A 142 -13.35 3.24 33.29
N LYS A 143 -13.42 2.44 34.34
CA LYS A 143 -13.16 2.84 35.73
C LYS A 143 -13.85 4.17 36.17
N THR A 144 -13.39 4.78 37.25
CA THR A 144 -13.94 6.03 37.79
C THR A 144 -13.35 7.27 37.12
N PRO A 145 -14.02 8.43 37.14
CA PRO A 145 -13.47 9.68 36.58
C PRO A 145 -12.13 10.11 37.16
N ARG A 146 -11.83 9.75 38.41
CA ARG A 146 -10.54 10.03 39.03
C ARG A 146 -9.44 9.12 38.45
N GLU A 147 -9.71 7.82 38.37
CA GLU A 147 -8.77 6.85 37.78
C GLU A 147 -8.50 7.15 36.30
N ARG A 148 -9.53 7.54 35.53
CA ARG A 148 -9.34 7.97 34.12
C ARG A 148 -8.37 9.14 34.02
N ARG A 149 -8.47 10.14 34.91
CA ARG A 149 -7.57 11.30 34.91
C ARG A 149 -6.14 10.92 35.27
N GLU A 150 -5.95 10.06 36.25
CA GLU A 150 -4.65 9.59 36.68
C GLU A 150 -4.00 8.76 35.54
N HIS A 151 -4.74 7.83 34.95
CA HIS A 151 -4.29 7.02 33.81
C HIS A 151 -3.87 7.86 32.59
N VAL A 152 -4.67 8.86 32.21
CA VAL A 152 -4.31 9.80 31.12
C VAL A 152 -3.02 10.56 31.43
N ARG A 153 -2.81 11.00 32.66
CA ARG A 153 -1.58 11.70 33.06
C ARG A 153 -0.35 10.79 33.00
N ASP A 154 -0.52 9.53 33.38
CA ASP A 154 0.54 8.53 33.27
C ASP A 154 0.84 8.21 31.81
N LEU A 155 -0.18 8.03 30.95
CA LEU A 155 0.01 7.84 29.49
C LEU A 155 0.73 9.03 28.84
N LEU A 156 0.43 10.26 29.25
CA LEU A 156 1.16 11.42 28.74
C LEU A 156 2.65 11.35 29.10
N GLU A 157 2.99 10.89 30.30
CA GLU A 157 4.38 10.69 30.69
C GLU A 157 5.03 9.56 29.91
N THR A 158 4.34 8.44 29.72
CA THR A 158 4.80 7.28 28.93
C THR A 158 5.16 7.68 27.50
N VAL A 159 4.36 8.55 26.84
CA VAL A 159 4.71 9.05 25.49
C VAL A 159 5.70 10.22 25.51
N GLY A 160 6.37 10.49 26.65
CA GLY A 160 7.41 11.51 26.80
C GLY A 160 6.88 12.96 26.83
N LEU A 161 5.65 13.16 27.28
CA LEU A 161 5.06 14.46 27.58
C LEU A 161 5.02 14.70 29.09
N GLN A 162 4.65 15.90 29.54
CA GLN A 162 4.50 16.22 30.96
C GLN A 162 3.05 16.01 31.41
N LYS A 163 2.83 15.56 32.64
CA LYS A 163 1.50 15.38 33.23
C LYS A 163 0.67 16.65 33.25
N GLU A 164 1.32 17.82 33.36
CA GLU A 164 0.72 19.14 33.34
C GLU A 164 0.15 19.53 31.97
N HIS A 165 0.62 18.87 30.89
CA HIS A 165 0.09 19.06 29.54
C HIS A 165 -1.38 18.64 29.41
N TYR A 166 -1.91 17.90 30.36
CA TYR A 166 -3.32 17.54 30.48
C TYR A 166 -4.29 18.72 30.25
N TYR A 167 -3.94 19.93 30.73
CA TYR A 167 -4.77 21.13 30.65
C TYR A 167 -4.48 22.03 29.44
N ARG A 168 -3.57 21.66 28.57
CA ARG A 168 -3.21 22.43 27.38
C ARG A 168 -4.06 22.02 26.18
N TYR A 169 -4.06 22.85 25.13
CA TYR A 169 -4.78 22.63 23.89
C TYR A 169 -3.83 22.18 22.76
N PRO A 170 -4.30 21.43 21.73
CA PRO A 170 -3.47 20.89 20.64
C PRO A 170 -2.60 21.93 19.93
N HIS A 171 -3.12 23.14 19.68
CA HIS A 171 -2.40 24.23 19.00
C HIS A 171 -1.14 24.71 19.74
N GLN A 172 -0.96 24.34 21.01
CA GLN A 172 0.20 24.70 21.84
C GLN A 172 1.35 23.70 21.71
N PHE A 173 1.24 22.71 20.82
CA PHE A 173 2.19 21.61 20.65
C PHE A 173 2.76 21.56 19.24
N SER A 174 4.01 21.09 19.11
CA SER A 174 4.63 20.78 17.83
C SER A 174 3.96 19.57 17.14
N GLY A 175 4.21 19.36 15.84
CA GLY A 175 3.71 18.20 15.09
C GLY A 175 4.04 16.88 15.76
N GLY A 176 5.29 16.64 16.13
CA GLY A 176 5.71 15.43 16.82
C GLY A 176 5.10 15.25 18.23
N GLN A 177 4.85 16.35 18.95
CA GLN A 177 4.15 16.27 20.22
C GLN A 177 2.65 15.93 20.02
N ARG A 178 2.00 16.46 18.98
CA ARG A 178 0.61 16.09 18.65
C ARG A 178 0.53 14.62 18.22
N GLN A 179 1.53 14.10 17.51
CA GLN A 179 1.61 12.68 17.18
C GLN A 179 1.66 11.81 18.43
N ARG A 180 2.49 12.17 19.41
CA ARG A 180 2.56 11.48 20.71
C ARG A 180 1.23 11.54 21.49
N ILE A 181 0.48 12.61 21.37
CA ILE A 181 -0.89 12.72 21.93
C ILE A 181 -1.84 11.75 21.21
N GLY A 182 -1.77 11.64 19.89
CA GLY A 182 -2.52 10.66 19.10
C GLY A 182 -2.22 9.23 19.52
N ILE A 183 -0.93 8.91 19.74
CA ILE A 183 -0.49 7.61 20.25
C ILE A 183 -1.06 7.38 21.67
N ALA A 184 -0.93 8.34 22.59
CA ALA A 184 -1.51 8.22 23.94
C ALA A 184 -3.02 7.98 23.91
N ARG A 185 -3.76 8.64 22.99
CA ARG A 185 -5.19 8.41 22.81
C ARG A 185 -5.49 6.98 22.35
N ALA A 186 -4.74 6.45 21.40
CA ALA A 186 -4.91 5.09 20.91
C ALA A 186 -4.62 4.05 22.02
N LEU A 187 -3.64 4.31 22.88
CA LEU A 187 -3.27 3.41 23.99
C LEU A 187 -4.19 3.52 25.21
N ALA A 188 -5.09 4.51 25.26
CA ALA A 188 -5.91 4.80 26.46
C ALA A 188 -6.75 3.60 26.94
N LEU A 189 -7.20 2.74 26.01
CA LEU A 189 -7.99 1.54 26.32
C LEU A 189 -7.16 0.27 26.51
N GLU A 190 -5.82 0.38 26.52
CA GLU A 190 -4.91 -0.74 26.63
C GLU A 190 -5.17 -1.80 25.52
N PRO A 191 -5.12 -1.42 24.22
CA PRO A 191 -5.41 -2.32 23.11
C PRO A 191 -4.28 -3.35 22.96
N GLU A 192 -4.58 -4.50 22.30
CA GLU A 192 -3.57 -5.47 21.86
C GLU A 192 -3.13 -5.23 20.41
N PHE A 193 -4.00 -4.63 19.58
CA PHE A 193 -3.73 -4.37 18.17
C PHE A 193 -3.88 -2.89 17.83
N VAL A 194 -2.87 -2.32 17.17
CA VAL A 194 -2.90 -0.91 16.75
C VAL A 194 -2.53 -0.76 15.28
N VAL A 195 -3.41 -0.13 14.52
CA VAL A 195 -3.12 0.31 13.15
C VAL A 195 -2.45 1.69 13.20
N LEU A 196 -1.25 1.78 12.67
CA LEU A 196 -0.46 3.01 12.57
C LEU A 196 -0.50 3.50 11.12
N ASP A 197 -1.39 4.45 10.80
CA ASP A 197 -1.56 4.97 9.45
C ASP A 197 -0.62 6.16 9.23
N GLU A 198 0.50 5.91 8.55
CA GLU A 198 1.56 6.89 8.26
C GLU A 198 2.00 7.73 9.47
N PRO A 199 2.35 7.12 10.60
CA PRO A 199 2.50 7.82 11.89
C PRO A 199 3.65 8.83 11.92
N VAL A 200 4.53 8.85 10.93
CA VAL A 200 5.72 9.72 10.89
C VAL A 200 5.85 10.55 9.61
N SER A 201 4.93 10.42 8.64
CA SER A 201 5.02 11.01 7.31
C SER A 201 5.12 12.55 7.29
N ALA A 202 4.51 13.23 8.25
CA ALA A 202 4.47 14.70 8.35
C ALA A 202 5.54 15.28 9.28
N LEU A 203 6.52 14.46 9.70
CA LEU A 203 7.53 14.85 10.69
C LEU A 203 8.92 14.99 10.05
N ASP A 204 9.77 15.85 10.63
CA ASP A 204 11.19 15.90 10.25
C ASP A 204 11.94 14.63 10.71
N VAL A 205 13.03 14.27 10.02
CA VAL A 205 13.79 13.02 10.22
C VAL A 205 14.19 12.82 11.68
N SER A 206 14.55 13.88 12.40
CA SER A 206 14.99 13.78 13.80
C SER A 206 13.84 13.48 14.76
N VAL A 207 12.65 13.94 14.44
CA VAL A 207 11.42 13.67 15.20
C VAL A 207 10.84 12.32 14.82
N GLN A 208 10.94 11.92 13.54
CA GLN A 208 10.57 10.57 13.07
C GLN A 208 11.28 9.49 13.91
N ALA A 209 12.62 9.53 13.98
CA ALA A 209 13.40 8.57 14.75
C ALA A 209 12.95 8.47 16.22
N LYS A 210 12.62 9.61 16.85
CA LYS A 210 12.12 9.62 18.23
C LYS A 210 10.72 9.03 18.39
N VAL A 211 9.86 9.11 17.38
CA VAL A 211 8.53 8.51 17.39
C VAL A 211 8.64 7.02 17.11
N LEU A 212 9.53 6.59 16.22
CA LEU A 212 9.75 5.16 15.93
C LEU A 212 10.30 4.44 17.18
N ASN A 213 11.35 4.96 17.82
CA ASN A 213 11.87 4.39 19.07
C ASN A 213 10.79 4.35 20.17
N LEU A 214 9.94 5.38 20.26
CA LEU A 214 8.82 5.36 21.20
C LEU A 214 7.84 4.23 20.89
N LEU A 215 7.53 3.96 19.62
CA LEU A 215 6.61 2.87 19.22
C LEU A 215 7.22 1.50 19.56
N GLU A 216 8.52 1.31 19.36
CA GLU A 216 9.24 0.09 19.77
C GLU A 216 9.23 -0.09 21.30
N ASP A 217 9.55 0.97 22.07
CA ASP A 217 9.51 0.94 23.53
C ASP A 217 8.10 0.57 24.05
N LEU A 218 7.04 1.14 23.43
CA LEU A 218 5.64 0.86 23.77
C LEU A 218 5.23 -0.57 23.41
N GLN A 219 5.72 -1.08 22.26
CA GLN A 219 5.47 -2.47 21.86
C GLN A 219 6.07 -3.46 22.86
N ASP A 220 7.31 -3.23 23.27
CA ASP A 220 8.01 -4.06 24.26
C ASP A 220 7.34 -3.98 25.66
N GLU A 221 6.90 -2.78 26.08
CA GLU A 221 6.31 -2.56 27.41
C GLU A 221 4.90 -3.14 27.53
N PHE A 222 4.07 -2.96 26.49
CA PHE A 222 2.65 -3.34 26.51
C PHE A 222 2.31 -4.60 25.71
N GLY A 223 3.28 -5.22 25.02
CA GLY A 223 3.05 -6.40 24.17
C GLY A 223 2.16 -6.11 22.96
N LEU A 224 2.30 -4.93 22.35
CA LEU A 224 1.44 -4.47 21.26
C LEU A 224 1.74 -5.19 19.94
N THR A 225 0.71 -5.42 19.15
CA THR A 225 0.81 -5.89 17.77
C THR A 225 0.49 -4.73 16.84
N TYR A 226 1.31 -4.51 15.81
CA TYR A 226 1.15 -3.37 14.91
C TYR A 226 0.85 -3.79 13.46
N LEU A 227 -0.08 -3.06 12.82
CA LEU A 227 -0.08 -2.89 11.38
C LEU A 227 0.49 -1.49 11.07
N PHE A 228 1.68 -1.42 10.51
CA PHE A 228 2.40 -0.17 10.23
C PHE A 228 2.27 0.20 8.75
N ILE A 229 1.41 1.17 8.44
CA ILE A 229 1.22 1.66 7.07
C ILE A 229 2.22 2.79 6.81
N ALA A 230 3.00 2.67 5.73
CA ALA A 230 3.93 3.71 5.31
C ALA A 230 4.11 3.75 3.79
N HIS A 231 4.60 4.88 3.31
CA HIS A 231 5.10 5.05 1.94
C HIS A 231 6.64 5.13 1.88
N ASP A 232 7.30 5.35 3.02
CA ASP A 232 8.76 5.38 3.13
C ASP A 232 9.28 4.00 3.56
N LEU A 233 9.91 3.31 2.62
CA LEU A 233 10.44 1.96 2.81
C LEU A 233 11.63 1.91 3.78
N SER A 234 12.39 3.01 3.94
CA SER A 234 13.50 3.08 4.89
C SER A 234 13.00 3.04 6.35
N VAL A 235 11.85 3.67 6.61
CA VAL A 235 11.16 3.59 7.91
C VAL A 235 10.67 2.16 8.18
N VAL A 236 10.07 1.54 7.16
CA VAL A 236 9.55 0.17 7.26
C VAL A 236 10.66 -0.84 7.57
N ARG A 237 11.80 -0.74 6.88
CA ARG A 237 12.97 -1.60 7.14
C ARG A 237 13.46 -1.52 8.58
N HIS A 238 13.28 -0.37 9.24
CA HIS A 238 13.74 -0.14 10.61
C HIS A 238 12.84 -0.79 11.65
N ILE A 239 11.52 -0.72 11.51
CA ILE A 239 10.57 -1.08 12.58
C ILE A 239 9.79 -2.38 12.31
N CYS A 240 9.67 -2.83 11.05
CA CYS A 240 8.79 -3.95 10.72
C CYS A 240 9.53 -5.29 10.71
N ASP A 241 8.90 -6.32 11.27
CA ASP A 241 9.37 -7.71 11.23
C ASP A 241 9.13 -8.34 9.85
N ARG A 242 7.92 -8.12 9.31
CA ARG A 242 7.50 -8.54 7.98
C ARG A 242 6.87 -7.37 7.22
N VAL A 243 6.86 -7.47 5.91
CA VAL A 243 6.27 -6.45 5.01
C VAL A 243 5.33 -7.10 4.03
N ALA A 244 4.15 -6.48 3.86
CA ALA A 244 3.20 -6.76 2.79
C ALA A 244 3.23 -5.61 1.78
N VAL A 245 3.45 -5.92 0.51
CA VAL A 245 3.49 -4.96 -0.61
C VAL A 245 2.15 -4.98 -1.32
N MET A 246 1.45 -3.86 -1.29
CA MET A 246 0.08 -3.74 -1.81
C MET A 246 0.03 -2.90 -3.09
N TYR A 247 -0.67 -3.40 -4.10
CA TYR A 247 -0.92 -2.71 -5.36
C TYR A 247 -2.37 -2.90 -5.82
N LEU A 248 -3.10 -1.81 -6.12
CA LEU A 248 -4.49 -1.83 -6.59
C LEU A 248 -5.40 -2.79 -5.80
N GLY A 249 -5.39 -2.69 -4.47
CA GLY A 249 -6.25 -3.49 -3.61
C GLY A 249 -5.76 -4.92 -3.34
N ASN A 250 -4.64 -5.35 -3.93
CA ASN A 250 -4.12 -6.70 -3.82
C ASN A 250 -2.75 -6.73 -3.13
N ILE A 251 -2.43 -7.78 -2.37
CA ILE A 251 -1.09 -8.03 -1.86
C ILE A 251 -0.32 -8.80 -2.93
N LEU A 252 0.76 -8.20 -3.44
CA LEU A 252 1.61 -8.80 -4.47
C LEU A 252 2.80 -9.56 -3.88
N GLU A 253 3.29 -9.15 -2.72
CA GLU A 253 4.35 -9.85 -2.01
C GLU A 253 4.20 -9.64 -0.51
N ILE A 254 4.49 -10.67 0.29
CA ILE A 254 4.55 -10.60 1.75
C ILE A 254 5.67 -11.51 2.25
N GLY A 255 6.47 -11.04 3.21
CA GLY A 255 7.55 -11.83 3.78
C GLY A 255 8.37 -11.10 4.82
N PRO A 256 9.41 -11.74 5.38
CA PRO A 256 10.34 -11.10 6.30
C PRO A 256 10.99 -9.87 5.67
N THR A 257 11.13 -8.81 6.45
CA THR A 257 11.58 -7.50 5.96
C THR A 257 12.93 -7.59 5.25
N GLU A 258 13.95 -8.16 5.87
CA GLU A 258 15.30 -8.24 5.28
C GLU A 258 15.32 -9.05 3.98
N GLU A 259 14.61 -10.19 3.93
CA GLU A 259 14.51 -11.02 2.73
C GLU A 259 13.88 -10.26 1.56
N LEU A 260 12.82 -9.49 1.84
CA LEU A 260 12.12 -8.72 0.82
C LEU A 260 12.98 -7.56 0.30
N PHE A 261 13.80 -6.94 1.17
CA PHE A 261 14.69 -5.84 0.78
C PHE A 261 15.96 -6.30 0.05
N GLU A 262 16.48 -7.49 0.38
CA GLU A 262 17.70 -8.04 -0.24
C GLU A 262 17.40 -8.77 -1.56
N ASN A 263 16.29 -9.53 -1.60
CA ASN A 263 15.93 -10.40 -2.73
C ASN A 263 14.43 -10.32 -3.02
N PRO A 264 13.89 -9.17 -3.47
CA PRO A 264 12.46 -9.04 -3.78
C PRO A 264 12.05 -10.08 -4.84
N ALA A 265 10.90 -10.75 -4.64
CA ALA A 265 10.42 -11.79 -5.54
C ALA A 265 9.40 -11.29 -6.56
N ASN A 266 8.80 -10.12 -6.32
CA ASN A 266 7.80 -9.56 -7.22
C ASN A 266 8.37 -8.39 -8.02
N PRO A 267 8.15 -8.31 -9.34
CA PRO A 267 8.64 -7.18 -10.16
C PRO A 267 8.21 -5.80 -9.66
N TYR A 268 7.03 -5.69 -9.03
CA TYR A 268 6.59 -4.43 -8.42
C TYR A 268 7.43 -4.07 -7.20
N THR A 269 7.75 -5.04 -6.35
CA THR A 269 8.63 -4.84 -5.19
C THR A 269 10.03 -4.41 -5.63
N HIS A 270 10.58 -5.04 -6.67
CA HIS A 270 11.84 -4.62 -7.31
C HIS A 270 11.80 -3.14 -7.71
N ALA A 271 10.76 -2.74 -8.43
CA ALA A 271 10.59 -1.37 -8.88
C ALA A 271 10.48 -0.37 -7.71
N LEU A 272 9.71 -0.70 -6.66
CA LEU A 272 9.60 0.14 -5.46
C LEU A 272 10.93 0.30 -4.74
N LEU A 273 11.69 -0.79 -4.57
CA LEU A 273 12.99 -0.77 -3.88
C LEU A 273 14.07 -0.05 -4.69
N SER A 274 14.04 -0.17 -6.04
CA SER A 274 14.97 0.54 -6.93
C SER A 274 14.81 2.07 -6.88
N ALA A 275 13.66 2.56 -6.42
CA ALA A 275 13.37 3.98 -6.27
C ALA A 275 13.94 4.59 -4.96
N ILE A 276 14.38 3.76 -4.01
CA ILE A 276 14.98 4.23 -2.74
C ILE A 276 16.37 4.81 -3.04
N PRO A 277 16.64 6.07 -2.62
CA PRO A 277 17.98 6.64 -2.78
C PRO A 277 19.00 5.84 -1.97
N GLU A 278 20.05 5.33 -2.63
CA GLU A 278 21.16 4.66 -1.95
C GLU A 278 22.09 5.72 -1.32
N PRO A 279 22.40 5.62 -0.01
CA PRO A 279 23.33 6.54 0.63
C PRO A 279 24.77 6.42 0.12
N ASP A 280 25.16 5.25 -0.41
CA ASP A 280 26.49 5.00 -0.97
C ASP A 280 26.52 5.36 -2.47
N PRO A 281 27.19 6.45 -2.87
CA PRO A 281 27.25 6.86 -4.28
C PRO A 281 28.09 5.94 -5.15
N THR A 282 28.72 4.89 -4.61
CA THR A 282 29.50 3.89 -5.35
C THR A 282 28.70 2.69 -5.78
N VAL A 283 27.48 2.51 -5.25
CA VAL A 283 26.55 1.47 -5.64
C VAL A 283 25.70 1.98 -6.79
N ASP A 284 26.02 1.54 -8.00
CA ASP A 284 25.19 1.81 -9.18
C ASP A 284 24.09 0.74 -9.23
N ARG A 285 22.86 1.14 -8.80
CA ARG A 285 21.68 0.30 -8.98
C ARG A 285 20.91 0.84 -10.18
N ASP A 286 20.67 0.00 -11.15
CA ASP A 286 19.79 0.32 -12.27
C ASP A 286 18.39 0.60 -11.74
N ARG A 287 17.96 1.85 -11.87
CA ARG A 287 16.64 2.28 -11.41
C ARG A 287 15.58 1.80 -12.41
N ILE A 288 14.67 0.97 -11.95
CA ILE A 288 13.50 0.57 -12.73
C ILE A 288 12.51 1.74 -12.79
N ILE A 289 12.31 2.27 -13.98
CA ILE A 289 11.34 3.34 -14.21
C ILE A 289 10.02 2.71 -14.62
N LEU A 290 9.01 2.86 -13.76
CA LEU A 290 7.66 2.40 -14.08
C LEU A 290 6.97 3.40 -15.00
N ASN A 291 6.61 2.95 -16.18
CA ASN A 291 5.88 3.76 -17.16
C ASN A 291 4.39 3.90 -16.80
N GLY A 292 3.80 5.05 -17.10
CA GLY A 292 2.39 5.34 -16.89
C GLY A 292 1.99 5.55 -15.43
N THR A 293 0.70 5.73 -15.21
CA THR A 293 0.07 5.88 -13.89
C THR A 293 -0.64 4.58 -13.48
N PRO A 294 -0.82 4.31 -12.17
CA PRO A 294 -1.62 3.18 -11.73
C PRO A 294 -3.02 3.20 -12.37
N PRO A 295 -3.51 2.05 -12.87
CA PRO A 295 -4.87 1.95 -13.38
C PRO A 295 -5.92 2.35 -12.34
N SER A 296 -7.13 2.68 -12.81
CA SER A 296 -8.22 3.03 -11.91
C SER A 296 -8.67 1.81 -11.07
N PRO A 297 -8.80 1.93 -9.75
CA PRO A 297 -9.35 0.85 -8.92
C PRO A 297 -10.85 0.58 -9.18
N ARG A 298 -11.52 1.37 -10.04
CA ARG A 298 -12.88 1.13 -10.51
C ARG A 298 -12.92 0.09 -11.63
N ASP A 299 -11.85 0.02 -12.42
CA ASP A 299 -11.72 -0.87 -13.55
C ASP A 299 -10.27 -1.39 -13.60
N PRO A 300 -9.89 -2.25 -12.62
CA PRO A 300 -8.55 -2.82 -12.57
C PRO A 300 -8.35 -3.81 -13.74
N PRO A 301 -7.10 -4.11 -14.12
CA PRO A 301 -6.78 -5.16 -15.08
C PRO A 301 -7.46 -6.48 -14.71
N SER A 302 -7.92 -7.23 -15.72
CA SER A 302 -8.62 -8.53 -15.52
C SER A 302 -7.70 -9.64 -15.02
N GLY A 303 -6.40 -9.57 -15.36
CA GLY A 303 -5.37 -10.50 -14.94
C GLY A 303 -4.55 -9.97 -13.77
N CYS A 304 -3.21 -10.03 -13.91
CA CYS A 304 -2.30 -9.47 -12.92
C CYS A 304 -2.55 -7.95 -12.74
N PRO A 305 -2.79 -7.47 -11.52
CA PRO A 305 -3.04 -6.04 -11.28
C PRO A 305 -1.91 -5.13 -11.78
N PHE A 306 -0.68 -5.64 -11.80
CA PHE A 306 0.51 -4.91 -12.24
C PHE A 306 0.84 -5.06 -13.73
N SER A 307 0.09 -5.88 -14.50
CA SER A 307 0.39 -6.24 -15.90
C SER A 307 0.60 -5.05 -16.84
N THR A 308 -0.08 -3.93 -16.60
CA THR A 308 0.01 -2.73 -17.45
C THR A 308 1.31 -1.93 -17.27
N ARG A 309 2.05 -2.17 -16.17
CA ARG A 309 3.27 -1.43 -15.82
C ARG A 309 4.46 -2.35 -15.51
N CYS A 310 4.28 -3.66 -15.65
CA CYS A 310 5.28 -4.65 -15.29
C CYS A 310 6.41 -4.71 -16.33
N PRO A 311 7.67 -4.39 -15.97
CA PRO A 311 8.80 -4.49 -16.88
C PRO A 311 9.12 -5.96 -17.23
N ALA A 312 8.79 -6.90 -16.34
CA ALA A 312 8.98 -8.34 -16.52
C ALA A 312 7.70 -9.04 -17.02
N LYS A 313 6.83 -8.35 -17.76
CA LYS A 313 5.61 -8.93 -18.30
C LYS A 313 5.92 -10.08 -19.26
N ILE A 314 5.27 -11.24 -19.06
CA ILE A 314 5.49 -12.43 -19.89
C ILE A 314 4.99 -12.17 -21.31
N ARG A 315 5.82 -12.47 -22.30
CA ARG A 315 5.51 -12.37 -23.73
C ARG A 315 4.76 -13.61 -24.21
N PRO A 316 3.85 -13.49 -25.19
CA PRO A 316 3.34 -14.65 -25.89
C PRO A 316 4.47 -15.44 -26.58
N GLU A 317 4.32 -16.76 -26.70
CA GLU A 317 5.33 -17.62 -27.33
C GLU A 317 5.73 -17.16 -28.75
N GLU A 318 4.76 -16.62 -29.51
CA GLU A 318 4.98 -16.11 -30.87
C GLU A 318 5.93 -14.91 -30.92
N TYR A 319 6.07 -14.18 -29.83
CA TYR A 319 6.87 -12.97 -29.68
C TYR A 319 8.00 -13.10 -28.65
N ALA A 320 8.38 -14.35 -28.29
CA ALA A 320 9.44 -14.60 -27.31
C ALA A 320 10.80 -13.98 -27.71
N ASP A 321 11.12 -13.96 -29.01
CA ASP A 321 12.35 -13.41 -29.57
C ASP A 321 12.23 -11.92 -29.98
N MET A 322 11.12 -11.23 -29.60
CA MET A 322 10.93 -9.82 -29.93
C MET A 322 11.93 -8.96 -29.12
N ASP A 323 12.43 -7.90 -29.77
CA ASP A 323 13.26 -6.88 -29.12
C ASP A 323 12.54 -6.24 -27.92
N ASP A 324 13.25 -6.01 -26.82
CA ASP A 324 12.70 -5.47 -25.58
C ASP A 324 12.07 -4.09 -25.78
N ASP A 325 12.75 -3.21 -26.53
CA ASP A 325 12.27 -1.86 -26.82
C ASP A 325 10.96 -1.91 -27.62
N VAL A 326 10.81 -2.88 -28.53
CA VAL A 326 9.59 -3.08 -29.32
C VAL A 326 8.44 -3.57 -28.42
N TRP A 327 8.70 -4.53 -27.54
CA TRP A 327 7.71 -5.02 -26.59
C TRP A 327 7.24 -3.94 -25.62
N GLU A 328 8.18 -3.15 -25.11
CA GLU A 328 7.86 -2.02 -24.23
C GLU A 328 7.01 -0.97 -24.96
N ALA A 329 7.36 -0.62 -26.20
CA ALA A 329 6.57 0.32 -27.01
C ALA A 329 5.16 -0.17 -27.26
N ILE A 330 4.95 -1.48 -27.52
CA ILE A 330 3.62 -2.08 -27.70
C ILE A 330 2.81 -1.97 -26.40
N ASN A 331 3.41 -2.33 -25.25
CA ASN A 331 2.72 -2.25 -23.96
C ASN A 331 2.35 -0.81 -23.61
N LEU A 332 3.26 0.14 -23.84
CA LEU A 332 2.98 1.57 -23.61
C LEU A 332 1.87 2.08 -24.53
N PHE A 333 1.85 1.66 -25.79
CA PHE A 333 0.78 2.01 -26.73
C PHE A 333 -0.58 1.46 -26.27
N ARG A 334 -0.62 0.21 -25.77
CA ARG A 334 -1.82 -0.40 -25.17
C ARG A 334 -2.33 0.40 -23.97
N VAL A 335 -1.43 0.80 -23.07
CA VAL A 335 -1.77 1.63 -21.87
C VAL A 335 -2.36 2.97 -22.30
N LEU A 336 -1.77 3.66 -23.30
CA LEU A 336 -2.28 4.93 -23.82
C LEU A 336 -3.66 4.78 -24.45
N LEU A 337 -3.91 3.67 -25.15
CA LEU A 337 -5.24 3.37 -25.71
C LEU A 337 -6.27 3.10 -24.61
N ASP A 338 -5.88 2.37 -23.56
CA ASP A 338 -6.73 2.12 -22.39
C ASP A 338 -7.10 3.43 -21.68
N GLU A 339 -6.13 4.29 -21.41
CA GLU A 339 -6.38 5.59 -20.79
C GLU A 339 -7.32 6.45 -21.67
N ARG A 340 -7.15 6.37 -22.99
CA ARG A 340 -7.99 7.12 -23.94
C ARG A 340 -9.39 6.57 -24.06
N ALA A 341 -9.56 5.25 -24.10
CA ALA A 341 -10.85 4.59 -24.13
C ALA A 341 -11.68 4.86 -22.87
N ARG A 342 -10.99 4.90 -21.72
CA ARG A 342 -11.58 5.21 -20.40
C ARG A 342 -11.83 6.69 -20.15
N ALA A 343 -11.16 7.59 -20.86
CA ALA A 343 -11.42 9.02 -20.79
C ALA A 343 -12.85 9.29 -21.28
N ASP A 344 -13.82 9.13 -20.38
CA ASP A 344 -15.21 9.55 -20.59
C ASP A 344 -15.17 11.02 -20.96
N LEU A 345 -15.39 11.30 -22.24
CA LEU A 345 -15.59 12.66 -22.72
C LEU A 345 -16.75 13.24 -21.91
N SER A 346 -16.44 14.18 -21.01
CA SER A 346 -17.49 14.84 -20.25
C SER A 346 -18.54 15.38 -21.23
N ILE A 347 -19.78 15.51 -20.80
CA ILE A 347 -20.85 16.06 -21.65
C ILE A 347 -20.41 17.40 -22.29
N ARG A 348 -19.54 18.16 -21.63
CA ARG A 348 -18.93 19.39 -22.16
C ARG A 348 -17.96 19.15 -23.32
N ASP A 349 -17.22 18.06 -23.30
CA ASP A 349 -16.24 17.71 -24.34
C ASP A 349 -16.96 17.13 -25.57
N ARG A 350 -18.01 16.33 -25.39
CA ARG A 350 -18.92 15.90 -26.46
C ARG A 350 -19.62 17.09 -27.16
N VAL A 351 -20.01 18.13 -26.38
CA VAL A 351 -20.60 19.36 -26.94
C VAL A 351 -19.54 20.20 -27.66
N ARG A 352 -18.27 20.14 -27.29
CA ARG A 352 -17.15 20.80 -27.99
C ARG A 352 -16.80 20.10 -29.29
N GLU A 353 -16.78 18.77 -29.34
CA GLU A 353 -16.60 17.97 -30.56
C GLU A 353 -17.73 18.24 -31.54
N PHE A 354 -19.01 18.27 -31.09
CA PHE A 354 -20.16 18.59 -31.93
C PHE A 354 -20.11 20.02 -32.53
N ARG A 355 -19.31 20.94 -31.94
CA ARG A 355 -19.08 22.29 -32.45
C ARG A 355 -17.84 22.42 -33.35
N GLY A 356 -17.25 21.31 -33.81
CA GLY A 356 -16.16 21.31 -34.80
C GLY A 356 -14.82 21.83 -34.29
N LYS A 357 -14.59 21.79 -32.96
CA LYS A 357 -13.28 22.02 -32.39
C LYS A 357 -12.64 20.66 -32.08
N ASN A 358 -11.81 20.17 -33.01
CA ASN A 358 -10.96 19.00 -32.78
C ASN A 358 -10.11 19.21 -31.54
N VAL A 359 -10.33 18.37 -30.53
CA VAL A 359 -9.52 18.30 -29.37
C VAL A 359 -8.73 16.98 -29.44
N ARG A 360 -7.45 17.07 -29.81
CA ARG A 360 -6.40 16.05 -29.60
C ARG A 360 -6.32 14.82 -30.54
N PHE A 361 -6.81 14.87 -31.76
CA PHE A 361 -6.52 13.80 -32.75
C PHE A 361 -5.06 13.81 -33.25
N ASP A 362 -4.42 14.98 -33.30
CA ASP A 362 -3.05 15.11 -33.79
C ASP A 362 -2.00 14.46 -32.82
N GLU A 363 -2.32 14.35 -31.54
CA GLU A 363 -1.40 13.83 -30.51
C GLU A 363 -1.15 12.31 -30.62
N ILE A 364 -2.14 11.49 -31.02
CA ILE A 364 -1.97 10.01 -31.05
C ILE A 364 -1.16 9.55 -32.27
N THR A 365 -1.28 10.21 -33.39
CA THR A 365 -0.45 9.94 -34.58
C THR A 365 1.01 10.35 -34.32
N GLU A 366 1.24 11.42 -33.52
CA GLU A 366 2.56 11.79 -33.05
C GLU A 366 3.12 10.79 -32.05
N VAL A 367 2.29 10.27 -31.12
CA VAL A 367 2.67 9.23 -30.14
C VAL A 367 3.18 7.96 -30.84
N ARG A 368 2.48 7.46 -31.88
CA ARG A 368 2.97 6.30 -32.63
C ARG A 368 4.37 6.55 -33.21
N LYS A 369 4.57 7.71 -33.84
CA LYS A 369 5.86 8.06 -34.43
C LYS A 369 6.97 8.18 -33.36
N GLU A 370 6.61 8.68 -32.19
CA GLU A 370 7.51 8.79 -31.03
C GLU A 370 7.85 7.42 -30.46
N LEU A 371 6.87 6.51 -30.32
CA LEU A 371 7.05 5.18 -29.75
C LEU A 371 7.78 4.19 -30.68
N PHE A 372 7.45 4.22 -31.97
CA PHE A 372 7.90 3.19 -32.94
C PHE A 372 8.80 3.77 -34.06
N GLY A 373 9.00 5.09 -34.11
CA GLY A 373 9.66 5.72 -35.25
C GLY A 373 11.13 5.33 -35.48
N ASP A 374 11.84 5.02 -34.41
CA ASP A 374 13.24 4.64 -34.41
C ASP A 374 13.47 3.12 -34.19
N LEU A 375 12.38 2.32 -34.08
CA LEU A 375 12.45 0.88 -33.82
C LEU A 375 12.36 0.06 -35.13
N ASP A 376 13.10 -1.04 -35.19
CA ASP A 376 13.05 -2.01 -36.31
C ASP A 376 11.95 -3.04 -36.05
N LEU A 377 10.76 -2.79 -36.59
CA LEU A 377 9.60 -3.65 -36.39
C LEU A 377 9.63 -4.82 -37.40
N SER A 378 9.35 -6.04 -36.92
CA SER A 378 9.06 -7.16 -37.83
C SER A 378 7.82 -6.83 -38.67
N ALA A 379 7.74 -7.41 -39.89
CA ALA A 379 6.61 -7.16 -40.80
C ALA A 379 5.24 -7.53 -40.18
N ASP A 380 5.23 -8.44 -39.24
CA ASP A 380 4.04 -8.89 -38.52
C ASP A 380 3.61 -7.87 -37.48
N VAL A 381 4.51 -7.46 -36.61
CA VAL A 381 4.29 -6.41 -35.60
C VAL A 381 3.88 -5.09 -36.26
N ASP A 382 4.56 -4.66 -37.33
CA ASP A 382 4.21 -3.43 -38.05
C ASP A 382 2.78 -3.49 -38.62
N ARG A 383 2.34 -4.66 -39.10
CA ARG A 383 0.97 -4.86 -39.57
C ARG A 383 -0.04 -4.66 -38.43
N HIS A 384 0.21 -5.24 -37.23
CA HIS A 384 -0.70 -5.14 -36.10
C HIS A 384 -0.76 -3.71 -35.54
N VAL A 385 0.40 -3.05 -35.43
CA VAL A 385 0.46 -1.64 -35.00
C VAL A 385 -0.25 -0.72 -35.99
N ASN A 386 -0.07 -0.94 -37.32
CA ASN A 386 -0.78 -0.18 -38.36
C ASN A 386 -2.29 -0.39 -38.30
N GLN A 387 -2.76 -1.65 -38.12
CA GLN A 387 -4.18 -1.94 -37.99
C GLN A 387 -4.81 -1.26 -36.76
N ALA A 388 -4.13 -1.30 -35.63
CA ALA A 388 -4.59 -0.57 -34.44
C ALA A 388 -4.63 0.94 -34.68
N GLN A 389 -3.67 1.49 -35.41
CA GLN A 389 -3.67 2.89 -35.81
C GLN A 389 -4.87 3.26 -36.67
N GLU A 390 -5.25 2.41 -37.66
CA GLU A 390 -6.42 2.63 -38.48
C GLU A 390 -7.72 2.73 -37.64
N TYR A 391 -7.86 1.87 -36.61
CA TYR A 391 -8.99 1.96 -35.66
C TYR A 391 -8.97 3.28 -34.88
N VAL A 392 -7.81 3.72 -34.44
CA VAL A 392 -7.62 4.99 -33.71
C VAL A 392 -8.02 6.17 -34.61
N GLU A 393 -7.60 6.20 -35.87
CA GLU A 393 -7.93 7.22 -36.85
C GLU A 393 -9.42 7.25 -37.20
N ALA A 394 -10.08 6.09 -37.12
CA ALA A 394 -11.54 5.97 -37.28
C ALA A 394 -12.29 6.39 -35.99
N GLY A 395 -11.61 6.67 -34.88
CA GLY A 395 -12.21 6.98 -33.57
C GLY A 395 -12.72 5.77 -32.81
N GLU A 396 -12.33 4.55 -33.21
CA GLU A 396 -12.75 3.26 -32.65
C GLU A 396 -11.72 2.78 -31.61
N PHE A 397 -11.50 3.57 -30.53
CA PHE A 397 -10.46 3.31 -29.52
C PHE A 397 -10.65 1.97 -28.78
N ASP A 398 -11.88 1.61 -28.42
CA ASP A 398 -12.18 0.33 -27.77
C ASP A 398 -11.77 -0.84 -28.67
N ARG A 399 -12.02 -0.73 -29.97
CA ARG A 399 -11.66 -1.76 -30.94
C ARG A 399 -10.16 -1.87 -31.14
N ALA A 400 -9.43 -0.74 -31.17
CA ALA A 400 -7.98 -0.75 -31.23
C ALA A 400 -7.37 -1.45 -30.01
N ARG A 401 -7.92 -1.15 -28.83
CA ARG A 401 -7.54 -1.78 -27.56
C ARG A 401 -7.77 -3.29 -27.57
N GLU A 402 -8.98 -3.72 -27.89
CA GLU A 402 -9.36 -5.14 -27.96
C GLU A 402 -8.50 -5.89 -28.95
N TYR A 403 -8.27 -5.32 -30.14
CA TYR A 403 -7.44 -5.90 -31.17
C TYR A 403 -5.99 -6.15 -30.69
N LEU A 404 -5.33 -5.14 -30.09
CA LEU A 404 -3.96 -5.31 -29.58
C LEU A 404 -3.91 -6.23 -28.35
N ALA A 405 -4.99 -6.30 -27.57
CA ALA A 405 -5.08 -7.22 -26.43
C ALA A 405 -5.17 -8.68 -26.90
N GLU A 406 -5.87 -8.94 -28.02
CA GLU A 406 -6.00 -10.28 -28.61
C GLU A 406 -4.71 -10.71 -29.32
N GLU A 407 -4.06 -9.82 -30.07
CA GLU A 407 -2.87 -10.16 -30.87
C GLU A 407 -1.59 -10.28 -30.02
N PHE A 408 -1.46 -9.46 -28.96
CA PHE A 408 -0.34 -9.48 -28.02
C PHE A 408 -0.78 -9.99 -26.64
N ASP A 409 -1.53 -11.09 -26.65
CA ASP A 409 -2.16 -11.67 -25.47
C ASP A 409 -1.13 -12.32 -24.52
N SER A 410 -1.04 -11.79 -23.31
CA SER A 410 -0.18 -12.31 -22.25
C SER A 410 -0.99 -13.03 -21.17
N ILE A 411 -0.44 -14.09 -20.57
CA ILE A 411 -1.05 -14.70 -19.39
C ILE A 411 -1.26 -13.66 -18.27
N CYS A 412 -0.33 -12.70 -18.16
CA CYS A 412 -0.46 -11.59 -17.20
C CYS A 412 -1.69 -10.70 -17.43
N ASP A 413 -2.25 -10.66 -18.63
CA ASP A 413 -3.46 -9.88 -18.94
C ASP A 413 -4.74 -10.68 -18.70
N ARG A 414 -4.68 -12.02 -18.78
CA ARG A 414 -5.86 -12.90 -18.69
C ARG A 414 -6.14 -13.40 -17.29
N GLU A 415 -5.10 -13.77 -16.57
CA GLU A 415 -5.21 -14.51 -15.33
C GLU A 415 -4.53 -13.73 -14.19
N ALA A 416 -5.22 -13.63 -13.05
CA ALA A 416 -4.62 -13.08 -11.84
C ALA A 416 -3.69 -14.12 -11.21
N PRO A 417 -2.42 -13.79 -10.93
CA PRO A 417 -1.53 -14.71 -10.26
C PRO A 417 -1.97 -14.95 -8.82
N THR A 418 -1.86 -16.17 -8.34
CA THR A 418 -2.11 -16.51 -6.95
C THR A 418 -0.90 -16.21 -6.08
N LEU A 419 -1.14 -15.81 -4.83
CA LEU A 419 -0.08 -15.62 -3.85
C LEU A 419 0.49 -17.01 -3.48
N CYS A 420 1.69 -17.32 -3.92
CA CYS A 420 2.36 -18.61 -3.68
C CYS A 420 3.64 -18.44 -2.87
N ALA A 421 4.02 -19.47 -2.10
CA ALA A 421 5.26 -19.46 -1.34
C ALA A 421 6.48 -19.44 -2.27
N VAL A 422 7.43 -18.53 -2.00
CA VAL A 422 8.67 -18.37 -2.78
C VAL A 422 9.90 -18.44 -1.87
N GLY A 423 10.90 -19.22 -2.27
CA GLY A 423 12.10 -19.43 -1.45
C GLY A 423 11.81 -20.22 -0.16
N ASN A 424 12.65 -20.03 0.87
CA ASN A 424 12.63 -20.86 2.09
C ASN A 424 12.19 -20.09 3.36
N ALA A 425 11.87 -18.81 3.28
CA ALA A 425 11.82 -17.92 4.45
C ALA A 425 10.39 -17.46 4.85
N GLY A 426 9.34 -18.21 4.52
CA GLY A 426 7.96 -17.79 4.82
C GLY A 426 7.52 -16.56 4.01
N ARG A 427 8.09 -16.37 2.82
CA ARG A 427 7.76 -15.34 1.85
C ARG A 427 6.76 -15.88 0.83
N SER A 428 5.82 -15.04 0.41
CA SER A 428 4.87 -15.35 -0.66
C SER A 428 4.80 -14.21 -1.66
N SER A 429 4.66 -14.54 -2.94
CA SER A 429 4.58 -13.58 -4.04
C SER A 429 3.53 -14.00 -5.07
N ALA A 430 2.83 -13.01 -5.63
CA ALA A 430 1.82 -13.19 -6.67
C ALA A 430 2.41 -12.75 -8.02
N CYS A 431 3.05 -13.71 -8.73
CA CYS A 431 3.60 -13.50 -10.06
C CYS A 431 3.62 -14.80 -10.85
N HIS A 432 3.20 -14.79 -12.12
CA HIS A 432 3.25 -15.97 -13.00
C HIS A 432 4.68 -16.46 -13.28
N ARG A 433 5.70 -15.60 -13.13
CA ARG A 433 7.10 -15.99 -13.29
C ARG A 433 7.64 -16.86 -12.16
N HIS A 434 6.80 -17.24 -11.19
CA HIS A 434 7.13 -18.28 -10.21
C HIS A 434 6.78 -19.69 -10.70
N ASP A 435 6.10 -19.81 -11.83
CA ASP A 435 5.90 -21.10 -12.48
C ASP A 435 7.17 -21.51 -13.21
N ASP A 436 7.54 -22.82 -13.14
CA ASP A 436 8.75 -23.39 -13.72
C ASP A 436 8.88 -23.21 -15.26
N GLU A 437 7.78 -22.80 -15.93
CA GLU A 437 7.71 -22.56 -17.37
C GLU A 437 8.35 -21.24 -17.79
N TYR A 438 8.54 -20.28 -16.85
CA TYR A 438 9.01 -18.93 -17.15
C TYR A 438 10.34 -18.62 -16.46
N ALA A 439 11.14 -17.74 -17.05
CA ALA A 439 12.31 -17.17 -16.37
C ALA A 439 11.87 -16.44 -15.08
N SER A 440 12.67 -16.54 -14.04
CA SER A 440 12.37 -15.89 -12.76
C SER A 440 12.31 -14.36 -12.90
N PRO A 441 11.61 -13.63 -12.00
CA PRO A 441 11.63 -12.18 -12.03
C PRO A 441 13.02 -11.57 -11.96
N GLU A 442 13.96 -12.20 -11.24
CA GLU A 442 15.35 -11.74 -11.08
C GLU A 442 16.18 -11.89 -12.37
N GLU A 443 15.87 -12.91 -13.19
CA GLU A 443 16.57 -13.14 -14.47
C GLU A 443 16.09 -12.19 -15.57
N GLU A 444 14.91 -11.58 -15.40
CA GLU A 444 14.25 -10.74 -16.38
C GLU A 444 14.42 -9.25 -16.11
N LEU A 445 14.75 -8.85 -14.89
CA LEU A 445 14.95 -7.47 -14.43
C LEU A 445 16.42 -7.12 -14.27
#